data_e2fe45d668ca7c02fa4208cf48b8bf12
#
_entry.id   e2fe45d668ca7c02fa4208cf48b8bf12
#
_cell.length_a   1.000
_cell.length_b   1.000
_cell.length_c   1.000
_cell.angle_alpha   90.00
_cell.angle_beta   90.00
_cell.angle_gamma   90.00
#
_symmetry.space_group_name_H-M   'P 1'
#
loop_
_entity.id
_entity.type
_entity.pdbx_description
1 polymer ?
#
loop_
_entity_poly.entity_id
_entity_poly.type
_entity_poly.pdbx_seq_one_letter_code
_entity_poly.pdbx_strand_id
1 'polypeptide(L)'
;MSLIEIDGLSVTFRAQGREVPAVEDVSLTVEPRESYGLVGESGSGKSTILRAICGLAPVTGGTIRIGGAPLLVPRGSAFSRQVQMVFQDPYASLHPRHTIDRTLSEPLAIHGLAGSDARVMQALE
;
A
#
# COMPACT_ATOMS: atom_id res chain seq x y z
N MET A 1 21.10 1.76 6.62
CA MET A 1 20.13 0.69 6.37
C MET A 1 18.89 1.29 5.73
N SER A 2 18.55 0.84 4.55
CA SER A 2 17.41 1.39 3.82
C SER A 2 16.09 1.02 4.49
N LEU A 3 15.11 1.93 4.45
CA LEU A 3 13.78 1.68 4.97
C LEU A 3 12.99 0.75 4.05
N ILE A 4 13.06 1.01 2.75
CA ILE A 4 12.43 0.17 1.72
C ILE A 4 13.51 -0.25 0.74
N GLU A 5 13.57 -1.55 0.44
CA GLU A 5 14.44 -2.10 -0.58
C GLU A 5 13.60 -2.92 -1.55
N ILE A 6 13.64 -2.55 -2.80
CA ILE A 6 13.02 -3.30 -3.90
C ILE A 6 14.14 -3.75 -4.83
N ASP A 7 14.20 -5.03 -5.09
CA ASP A 7 15.24 -5.63 -5.91
C ASP A 7 14.61 -6.53 -6.98
N GLY A 8 14.77 -6.13 -8.23
CA GLY A 8 14.30 -6.86 -9.39
C GLY A 8 12.80 -7.12 -9.44
N LEU A 9 12.00 -6.18 -8.91
CA LEU A 9 10.55 -6.35 -8.81
C LEU A 9 9.91 -6.52 -10.18
N SER A 10 9.15 -7.58 -10.31
CA SER A 10 8.29 -7.81 -11.47
C SER A 10 6.87 -8.13 -11.01
N VAL A 11 5.90 -7.55 -11.69
CA VAL A 11 4.47 -7.75 -11.45
C VAL A 11 3.80 -8.06 -12.79
N THR A 12 3.19 -9.22 -12.87
CA THR A 12 2.46 -9.66 -14.06
C THR A 12 1.04 -10.04 -13.67
N PHE A 13 0.07 -9.44 -14.32
CA PHE A 13 -1.35 -9.76 -14.12
C PHE A 13 -1.80 -10.80 -15.14
N ARG A 14 -2.73 -11.66 -14.74
CA ARG A 14 -3.45 -12.55 -15.65
C ARG A 14 -4.84 -12.00 -15.92
N ALA A 15 -5.11 -11.73 -17.18
CA ALA A 15 -6.42 -11.27 -17.63
C ALA A 15 -6.83 -12.05 -18.88
N GLN A 16 -8.01 -12.70 -18.84
CA GLN A 16 -8.56 -13.45 -19.97
C GLN A 16 -7.58 -14.47 -20.57
N GLY A 17 -6.85 -15.19 -19.74
CA GLY A 17 -5.88 -16.20 -20.16
C GLY A 17 -4.57 -15.64 -20.73
N ARG A 18 -4.37 -14.33 -20.68
CA ARG A 18 -3.14 -13.66 -21.10
C ARG A 18 -2.39 -13.11 -19.90
N GLU A 19 -1.08 -13.13 -20.00
CA GLU A 19 -0.19 -12.49 -19.05
C GLU A 19 0.09 -11.04 -19.50
N VAL A 20 -0.14 -10.09 -18.59
CA VAL A 20 0.09 -8.67 -18.83
C VAL A 20 1.16 -8.20 -17.86
N PRO A 21 2.41 -8.01 -18.32
CA PRO A 21 3.45 -7.46 -17.44
C PRO A 21 3.18 -5.97 -17.18
N ALA A 22 3.10 -5.62 -15.90
CA ALA A 22 2.87 -4.24 -15.46
C ALA A 22 4.14 -3.58 -14.92
N VAL A 23 5.01 -4.37 -14.29
CA VAL A 23 6.33 -3.94 -13.78
C VAL A 23 7.34 -5.02 -14.14
N GLU A 24 8.46 -4.60 -14.68
CA GLU A 24 9.53 -5.50 -15.11
C GLU A 24 10.87 -5.03 -14.55
N ASP A 25 11.47 -5.87 -13.71
CA ASP A 25 12.84 -5.74 -13.17
C ASP A 25 13.17 -4.34 -12.61
N VAL A 26 12.32 -3.86 -11.69
CA VAL A 26 12.50 -2.55 -11.05
C VAL A 26 13.23 -2.71 -9.74
N SER A 27 14.28 -1.93 -9.54
CA SER A 27 15.04 -1.86 -8.29
C SER A 27 15.13 -0.43 -7.81
N LEU A 28 14.85 -0.21 -6.52
CA LEU A 28 15.00 1.08 -5.86
C LEU A 28 15.16 0.90 -4.34
N THR A 29 15.70 1.90 -3.70
CA THR A 29 15.82 1.98 -2.26
C THR A 29 15.30 3.31 -1.76
N VAL A 30 14.69 3.31 -0.57
CA VAL A 30 14.22 4.51 0.11
C VAL A 30 14.82 4.51 1.51
N GLU A 31 15.50 5.59 1.87
CA GLU A 31 16.12 5.75 3.18
C GLU A 31 15.09 6.25 4.22
N PRO A 32 15.36 6.02 5.52
CA PRO A 32 14.52 6.60 6.58
C PRO A 32 14.42 8.13 6.47
N ARG A 33 13.21 8.66 6.60
CA ARG A 33 12.86 10.08 6.49
C ARG A 33 13.04 10.67 5.09
N GLU A 34 13.23 9.83 4.10
CA GLU A 34 13.29 10.27 2.71
C GLU A 34 11.89 10.34 2.10
N SER A 35 11.67 11.37 1.27
CA SER A 35 10.52 11.44 0.36
C SER A 35 10.99 11.00 -1.02
N TYR A 36 10.41 9.93 -1.53
CA TYR A 36 10.79 9.33 -2.80
C TYR A 36 9.66 9.47 -3.81
N GLY A 37 9.95 10.05 -4.96
CA GLY A 37 8.96 10.26 -6.03
C GLY A 37 9.11 9.25 -7.16
N LEU A 38 8.01 8.60 -7.53
CA LEU A 38 7.91 7.81 -8.75
C LEU A 38 7.24 8.63 -9.83
N VAL A 39 7.94 8.86 -10.93
CA VAL A 39 7.49 9.72 -12.02
C VAL A 39 7.38 8.89 -13.29
N GLY A 40 6.38 9.18 -14.10
CA GLY A 40 6.17 8.52 -15.37
C GLY A 40 4.78 8.81 -15.92
N GLU A 41 4.57 8.44 -17.18
CA GLU A 41 3.28 8.58 -17.84
C GLU A 41 2.24 7.62 -17.25
N SER A 42 0.95 7.89 -17.51
CA SER A 42 -0.13 6.98 -17.18
C SER A 42 0.11 5.60 -17.79
N GLY A 43 -0.06 4.54 -16.99
CA GLY A 43 0.18 3.17 -17.42
C GLY A 43 1.64 2.71 -17.36
N SER A 44 2.54 3.51 -16.76
CA SER A 44 3.97 3.16 -16.64
C SER A 44 4.29 2.23 -15.45
N GLY A 45 3.30 1.87 -14.63
CA GLY A 45 3.48 0.93 -13.50
C GLY A 45 3.71 1.56 -12.15
N LYS A 46 3.65 2.89 -12.00
CA LYS A 46 3.85 3.60 -10.73
C LYS A 46 2.92 3.12 -9.62
N SER A 47 1.61 3.13 -9.89
CA SER A 47 0.60 2.68 -8.94
C SER A 47 0.73 1.18 -8.64
N THR A 48 1.15 0.40 -9.62
CA THR A 48 1.37 -1.04 -9.46
C THR A 48 2.50 -1.33 -8.48
N ILE A 49 3.59 -0.57 -8.51
CA ILE A 49 4.69 -0.69 -7.55
C ILE A 49 4.17 -0.43 -6.13
N LEU A 50 3.43 0.66 -5.93
CA LEU A 50 2.84 0.98 -4.63
C LEU A 50 1.87 -0.11 -4.14
N ARG A 51 1.05 -0.64 -5.03
CA ARG A 51 0.13 -1.73 -4.71
C ARG A 51 0.87 -3.02 -4.37
N ALA A 52 1.98 -3.31 -5.06
CA ALA A 52 2.80 -4.47 -4.75
C ALA A 52 3.39 -4.39 -3.34
N ILE A 53 3.87 -3.21 -2.93
CA ILE A 53 4.34 -2.98 -1.57
C ILE A 53 3.23 -3.27 -0.56
N CYS A 54 2.00 -2.82 -0.82
CA CYS A 54 0.85 -3.00 0.07
C CYS A 54 0.18 -4.39 -0.03
N GLY A 55 0.67 -5.26 -0.89
CA GLY A 55 0.09 -6.60 -1.08
C GLY A 55 -1.17 -6.62 -1.93
N LEU A 56 -1.46 -5.55 -2.67
CA LEU A 56 -2.63 -5.42 -3.54
C LEU A 56 -2.34 -5.76 -4.99
N ALA A 57 -1.10 -6.09 -5.32
CA ALA A 57 -0.70 -6.60 -6.63
C ALA A 57 0.24 -7.79 -6.46
N PRO A 58 0.19 -8.79 -7.35
CA PRO A 58 1.00 -9.99 -7.22
C PRO A 58 2.47 -9.70 -7.56
N VAL A 59 3.38 -10.08 -6.67
CA VAL A 59 4.82 -10.06 -6.95
C VAL A 59 5.18 -11.36 -7.67
N THR A 60 5.53 -11.26 -8.94
CA THR A 60 5.88 -12.40 -9.78
C THR A 60 7.39 -12.61 -9.92
N GLY A 61 8.19 -11.64 -9.51
CA GLY A 61 9.64 -11.74 -9.46
C GLY A 61 10.24 -10.67 -8.57
N GLY A 62 11.44 -10.90 -8.11
CA GLY A 62 12.16 -10.01 -7.22
C GLY A 62 11.71 -10.06 -5.76
N THR A 63 12.21 -9.13 -4.98
CA THR A 63 11.93 -9.06 -3.54
C THR A 63 11.61 -7.64 -3.10
N ILE A 64 10.80 -7.53 -2.05
CA ILE A 64 10.52 -6.27 -1.34
C ILE A 64 10.86 -6.48 0.13
N ARG A 65 11.64 -5.57 0.69
CA ARG A 65 11.99 -5.56 2.12
C ARG A 65 11.63 -4.22 2.73
N ILE A 66 11.12 -4.25 3.95
CA ILE A 66 10.85 -3.06 4.75
C ILE A 66 11.52 -3.23 6.10
N GLY A 67 12.35 -2.25 6.49
CA GLY A 67 13.13 -2.34 7.71
C GLY A 67 14.09 -3.52 7.75
N GLY A 68 14.59 -3.97 6.60
CA GLY A 68 15.48 -5.12 6.47
C GLY A 68 14.79 -6.49 6.49
N ALA A 69 13.48 -6.55 6.66
CA ALA A 69 12.71 -7.79 6.68
C ALA A 69 11.94 -7.98 5.38
N PRO A 70 11.95 -9.19 4.78
CA PRO A 70 11.14 -9.47 3.59
C PRO A 70 9.66 -9.40 3.93
N LEU A 71 8.85 -8.93 2.98
CA LEU A 71 7.41 -8.86 3.16
C LEU A 71 6.78 -10.25 3.04
N LEU A 72 5.90 -10.55 3.98
CA LEU A 72 5.13 -11.78 4.00
C LEU A 72 3.90 -11.69 3.10
N VAL A 73 3.42 -12.82 2.64
CA VAL A 73 2.16 -12.94 1.89
C VAL A 73 1.29 -13.97 2.62
N PRO A 74 0.07 -13.60 3.04
CA PRO A 74 -0.53 -12.26 3.01
C PRO A 74 0.08 -11.30 4.03
N ARG A 75 -0.18 -9.98 3.83
CA ARG A 75 0.23 -8.94 4.77
C ARG A 75 -0.60 -9.03 6.05
N GLY A 76 0.06 -8.96 7.20
CA GLY A 76 -0.62 -8.99 8.50
C GLY A 76 -1.04 -7.60 9.00
N SER A 77 -1.76 -7.58 10.13
CA SER A 77 -2.22 -6.32 10.76
C SER A 77 -1.06 -5.43 11.22
N ALA A 78 0.05 -6.01 11.65
CA ALA A 78 1.25 -5.25 12.03
C ALA A 78 1.82 -4.49 10.82
N PHE A 79 1.81 -5.09 9.64
CA PHE A 79 2.19 -4.43 8.40
C PHE A 79 1.28 -3.24 8.09
N SER A 80 -0.04 -3.41 8.21
CA SER A 80 -1.02 -2.35 7.94
C SER A 80 -0.87 -1.15 8.88
N ARG A 81 -0.36 -1.35 10.08
CA ARG A 81 -0.03 -0.26 11.02
C ARG A 81 1.24 0.49 10.62
N GLN A 82 2.17 -0.20 9.98
CA GLN A 82 3.46 0.36 9.59
C GLN A 82 3.39 1.04 8.22
N VAL A 83 2.63 0.49 7.29
CA VAL A 83 2.55 0.95 5.89
C VAL A 83 1.11 1.22 5.53
N GLN A 84 0.83 2.42 5.08
CA GLN A 84 -0.49 2.86 4.66
C GLN A 84 -0.43 3.42 3.23
N MET A 85 -1.50 3.25 2.48
CA MET A 85 -1.63 3.75 1.12
C MET A 85 -2.78 4.74 1.02
N VAL A 86 -2.51 5.88 0.38
CA VAL A 86 -3.55 6.85 0.02
C VAL A 86 -3.89 6.63 -1.46
N PHE A 87 -5.15 6.29 -1.73
CA PHE A 87 -5.61 6.02 -3.09
C PHE A 87 -5.91 7.32 -3.85
N GLN A 88 -5.79 7.25 -5.17
CA GLN A 88 -6.00 8.39 -6.05
C GLN A 88 -7.46 8.85 -6.08
N ASP A 89 -8.42 7.93 -6.01
CA ASP A 89 -9.85 8.24 -6.10
C ASP A 89 -10.46 8.44 -4.70
N PRO A 90 -10.80 9.70 -4.32
CA PRO A 90 -11.39 9.96 -3.02
C PRO A 90 -12.84 9.42 -2.90
N TYR A 91 -13.57 9.35 -3.99
CA TYR A 91 -14.96 8.85 -3.97
C TYR A 91 -15.00 7.33 -3.77
N ALA A 92 -14.15 6.60 -4.45
CA ALA A 92 -14.04 5.14 -4.28
C ALA A 92 -13.49 4.75 -2.91
N SER A 93 -12.83 5.66 -2.21
CA SER A 93 -12.28 5.43 -0.87
C SER A 93 -13.34 5.48 0.23
N LEU A 94 -14.53 6.01 -0.06
CA LEU A 94 -15.63 6.11 0.89
C LEU A 94 -16.75 5.15 0.50
N HIS A 95 -17.18 4.33 1.46
CA HIS A 95 -18.30 3.43 1.22
C HIS A 95 -19.64 4.21 1.26
N PRO A 96 -20.49 4.13 0.22
CA PRO A 96 -21.67 5.00 0.10
C PRO A 96 -22.73 4.78 1.18
N ARG A 97 -22.72 3.63 1.84
CA ARG A 97 -23.68 3.29 2.90
C ARG A 97 -23.15 3.45 4.32
N HIS A 98 -21.88 3.83 4.47
CA HIS A 98 -21.29 4.04 5.78
C HIS A 98 -21.37 5.49 6.19
N THR A 99 -21.65 5.72 7.47
CA THR A 99 -21.56 7.05 8.08
C THR A 99 -20.09 7.47 8.18
N ILE A 100 -19.85 8.75 8.34
CA ILE A 100 -18.50 9.30 8.57
C ILE A 100 -17.91 8.70 9.86
N ASP A 101 -18.71 8.61 10.92
CA ASP A 101 -18.28 7.99 12.17
C ASP A 101 -17.82 6.54 11.98
N ARG A 102 -18.60 5.74 11.24
CA ARG A 102 -18.22 4.35 10.94
C ARG A 102 -16.93 4.28 10.12
N THR A 103 -16.79 5.13 9.13
CA THR A 103 -15.60 5.19 8.27
C THR A 103 -14.35 5.53 9.07
N LEU A 104 -14.43 6.52 9.97
CA LEU A 104 -13.28 6.96 10.77
C LEU A 104 -12.98 6.04 11.95
N SER A 105 -13.98 5.35 12.50
CA SER A 105 -13.80 4.42 13.63
C SER A 105 -13.31 3.03 13.19
N GLU A 106 -13.49 2.64 11.95
CA GLU A 106 -13.12 1.32 11.44
C GLU A 106 -11.61 1.00 11.60
N PRO A 107 -10.66 1.89 11.25
CA PRO A 107 -9.24 1.63 11.48
C PRO A 107 -8.90 1.45 12.96
N LEU A 108 -9.59 2.16 13.84
CA LEU A 108 -9.40 2.04 15.29
C LEU A 108 -9.85 0.67 15.79
N ALA A 109 -10.98 0.18 15.29
CA ALA A 109 -11.49 -1.15 15.61
C ALA A 109 -10.57 -2.25 15.07
N ILE A 110 -10.12 -2.14 13.84
CA ILE A 110 -9.21 -3.11 13.19
C ILE A 110 -7.92 -3.26 13.99
N HIS A 111 -7.36 -2.17 14.46
CA HIS A 111 -6.09 -2.15 15.20
C HIS A 111 -6.26 -2.23 16.73
N GLY A 112 -7.49 -2.36 17.22
CA GLY A 112 -7.77 -2.48 18.66
C GLY A 112 -7.39 -1.25 19.47
N LEU A 113 -7.53 -0.06 18.90
CA LEU A 113 -7.17 1.19 19.56
C LEU A 113 -8.34 1.73 20.37
N ALA A 114 -8.04 2.19 21.59
CA ALA A 114 -9.02 2.79 22.50
C ALA A 114 -9.28 4.27 22.15
N GLY A 115 -10.35 4.85 22.73
CA GLY A 115 -10.68 6.27 22.59
C GLY A 115 -11.25 6.63 21.22
N SER A 116 -12.07 5.75 20.64
CA SER A 116 -12.64 5.91 19.31
C SER A 116 -13.37 7.24 19.12
N ASP A 117 -14.29 7.58 20.03
CA ASP A 117 -15.09 8.81 19.90
C ASP A 117 -14.24 10.07 19.92
N ALA A 118 -13.28 10.15 20.84
CA ALA A 118 -12.37 11.31 20.94
C ALA A 118 -11.47 11.42 19.71
N ARG A 119 -10.96 10.30 19.20
CA ARG A 119 -10.10 10.26 18.01
C ARG A 119 -10.86 10.63 16.74
N VAL A 120 -12.10 10.18 16.60
CA VAL A 120 -12.97 10.55 15.47
C VAL A 120 -13.26 12.04 15.47
N MET A 121 -13.62 12.60 16.63
CA MET A 121 -13.85 14.04 16.75
C MET A 121 -12.60 14.86 16.43
N GLN A 122 -11.45 14.42 16.88
CA GLN A 122 -10.16 15.06 16.58
C GLN A 122 -9.85 15.05 15.08
N ALA A 123 -10.15 13.94 14.40
CA ALA A 123 -9.91 13.82 12.95
C ALA A 123 -10.81 14.73 12.13
N LEU A 124 -11.99 15.11 12.66
CA LEU A 124 -12.94 16.02 11.99
C LEU A 124 -12.61 17.50 12.20
N GLU A 125 -11.72 17.82 13.11
CA GLU A 125 -11.24 19.20 13.34
C GLU A 125 -10.18 19.60 12.31
#